data_6cc725964b36cd864c2531500d56ac6b
#
_entry.id   6cc725964b36cd864c2531500d56ac6b
#
_cell.length_a   1.000
_cell.length_b   1.000
_cell.length_c   1.000
_cell.angle_alpha   90.00
_cell.angle_beta   90.00
_cell.angle_gamma   90.00
#
_symmetry.space_group_name_H-M   'P 1'
#
loop_
_entity.id
_entity.type
_entity.pdbx_description
1 polymer ?
#
loop_
_entity_poly.entity_id
_entity_poly.type
_entity_poly.pdbx_seq_one_letter_code
_entity_poly.pdbx_strand_id
1 'polypeptide(L)'
;MKKKSDWRTRFIRLCAVVLPLVVLCFTACKDEDKEENLPFDPTKPVVITDFSPKSGGIGNNIILYGENFGNDPKKLKVIVGGKEANIISVKNNILYCVVPRMATEGDVEISVYDDNGEEVAFAEAEEKFTYVKQWLV
;
A
#
# COMPACT_ATOMS: atom_id res chain seq x y z
N MET A 1 -59.67 -36.27 -3.32
CA MET A 1 -59.53 -35.02 -2.56
C MET A 1 -58.25 -34.90 -1.70
N LYS A 2 -57.28 -35.78 -1.86
CA LYS A 2 -56.04 -35.75 -1.03
C LYS A 2 -54.79 -35.24 -1.77
N LYS A 3 -54.91 -34.65 -2.96
CA LYS A 3 -53.75 -34.22 -3.76
C LYS A 3 -53.35 -32.73 -3.61
N LYS A 4 -54.09 -31.95 -2.81
CA LYS A 4 -53.79 -30.52 -2.63
C LYS A 4 -52.77 -30.22 -1.50
N SER A 5 -52.43 -31.17 -0.66
CA SER A 5 -51.51 -30.96 0.45
C SER A 5 -50.04 -31.17 0.09
N ASP A 6 -49.74 -31.92 -0.98
CA ASP A 6 -48.34 -32.26 -1.31
C ASP A 6 -47.59 -31.15 -2.06
N TRP A 7 -48.29 -30.29 -2.75
CA TRP A 7 -47.63 -29.18 -3.45
C TRP A 7 -47.06 -28.15 -2.48
N ARG A 8 -47.82 -27.79 -1.45
CA ARG A 8 -47.39 -26.82 -0.45
C ARG A 8 -46.15 -27.33 0.33
N THR A 9 -46.11 -28.57 0.62
CA THR A 9 -44.99 -29.20 1.35
C THR A 9 -43.75 -29.34 0.45
N ARG A 10 -43.96 -29.61 -0.84
CA ARG A 10 -42.84 -29.63 -1.82
C ARG A 10 -42.26 -28.25 -2.09
N PHE A 11 -43.11 -27.22 -2.16
CA PHE A 11 -42.68 -25.85 -2.36
C PHE A 11 -41.89 -25.33 -1.17
N ILE A 12 -42.29 -25.61 0.05
CA ILE A 12 -41.62 -25.22 1.28
C ILE A 12 -40.24 -25.93 1.42
N ARG A 13 -40.16 -27.18 0.98
CA ARG A 13 -38.88 -27.92 0.99
C ARG A 13 -37.90 -27.43 -0.06
N LEU A 14 -38.38 -27.00 -1.23
CA LEU A 14 -37.53 -26.39 -2.25
C LEU A 14 -36.99 -25.00 -1.80
N CYS A 15 -37.82 -24.17 -1.20
CA CYS A 15 -37.39 -22.89 -0.65
C CYS A 15 -36.38 -23.03 0.52
N ALA A 16 -36.55 -24.06 1.35
CA ALA A 16 -35.65 -24.31 2.46
C ALA A 16 -34.23 -24.80 2.04
N VAL A 17 -34.11 -25.38 0.84
CA VAL A 17 -32.80 -25.83 0.30
C VAL A 17 -32.11 -24.73 -0.49
N VAL A 18 -32.85 -23.87 -1.16
CA VAL A 18 -32.31 -22.77 -1.98
C VAL A 18 -31.88 -21.58 -1.14
N LEU A 19 -32.56 -21.30 -0.03
CA LEU A 19 -32.26 -20.18 0.85
C LEU A 19 -30.83 -20.23 1.47
N PRO A 20 -30.34 -21.37 1.99
CA PRO A 20 -29.00 -21.45 2.54
C PRO A 20 -27.90 -21.36 1.46
N LEU A 21 -28.18 -21.73 0.21
CA LEU A 21 -27.21 -21.63 -0.88
C LEU A 21 -26.99 -20.19 -1.34
N VAL A 22 -28.05 -19.37 -1.28
CA VAL A 22 -27.98 -17.94 -1.62
C VAL A 22 -27.24 -17.15 -0.53
N VAL A 23 -27.41 -17.54 0.75
CA VAL A 23 -26.69 -16.89 1.86
C VAL A 23 -25.19 -17.16 1.81
N LEU A 24 -24.76 -18.33 1.30
CA LEU A 24 -23.34 -18.64 1.13
C LEU A 24 -22.65 -17.84 0.02
N CYS A 25 -23.41 -17.32 -0.97
CA CYS A 25 -22.85 -16.48 -2.01
C CYS A 25 -22.58 -15.03 -1.55
N PHE A 26 -23.25 -14.56 -0.49
CA PHE A 26 -23.04 -13.19 0.03
C PHE A 26 -21.83 -13.07 0.99
N THR A 27 -21.26 -14.17 1.45
CA THR A 27 -20.08 -14.15 2.30
C THR A 27 -18.76 -14.13 1.52
N ALA A 28 -18.80 -14.20 0.19
CA ALA A 28 -17.61 -14.18 -0.66
C ALA A 28 -17.16 -12.77 -1.08
N CYS A 29 -17.90 -11.72 -0.75
CA CYS A 29 -17.45 -10.34 -0.86
C CYS A 29 -16.70 -9.96 0.41
N LYS A 30 -15.48 -10.47 0.59
CA LYS A 30 -14.50 -9.81 1.43
C LYS A 30 -14.01 -8.60 0.65
N ASP A 31 -14.30 -7.42 1.15
CA ASP A 31 -13.61 -6.20 0.77
C ASP A 31 -12.14 -6.38 1.15
N GLU A 32 -11.32 -6.88 0.23
CA GLU A 32 -9.88 -7.05 0.43
C GLU A 32 -9.11 -5.73 0.25
N ASP A 33 -9.78 -4.61 0.05
CA ASP A 33 -9.18 -3.31 -0.16
C ASP A 33 -9.31 -2.36 1.05
N LYS A 34 -9.28 -2.89 2.26
CA LYS A 34 -8.83 -2.08 3.37
C LYS A 34 -7.31 -2.11 3.36
N GLU A 35 -6.69 -1.25 2.55
CA GLU A 35 -5.36 -0.73 2.83
C GLU A 35 -5.43 -0.15 4.25
N GLU A 36 -5.17 -0.99 5.22
CA GLU A 36 -5.21 -0.60 6.60
C GLU A 36 -4.10 0.40 6.80
N ASN A 37 -4.46 1.61 7.22
CA ASN A 37 -3.52 2.66 7.59
C ASN A 37 -2.83 2.27 8.90
N LEU A 38 -2.01 1.22 8.84
CA LEU A 38 -1.36 0.59 9.97
C LEU A 38 -0.13 1.40 10.39
N PRO A 39 0.12 1.56 11.69
CA PRO A 39 1.37 2.11 12.18
C PRO A 39 2.54 1.17 11.87
N PHE A 40 3.75 1.70 11.91
CA PHE A 40 4.98 0.91 11.83
C PHE A 40 5.01 -0.18 12.91
N ASP A 41 5.32 -1.40 12.49
CA ASP A 41 5.48 -2.57 13.37
C ASP A 41 6.97 -2.89 13.54
N PRO A 42 7.55 -2.68 14.73
CA PRO A 42 8.97 -2.91 14.95
C PRO A 42 9.38 -4.40 14.90
N THR A 43 8.41 -5.31 14.86
CA THR A 43 8.67 -6.76 14.75
C THR A 43 8.82 -7.24 13.31
N LYS A 44 8.52 -6.37 12.33
CA LYS A 44 8.58 -6.68 10.89
C LYS A 44 9.64 -5.82 10.20
N PRO A 45 10.32 -6.35 9.19
CA PRO A 45 11.23 -5.54 8.39
C PRO A 45 10.49 -4.47 7.60
N VAL A 46 11.15 -3.34 7.37
CA VAL A 46 10.77 -2.39 6.32
C VAL A 46 11.37 -2.88 5.01
N VAL A 47 10.58 -2.85 3.94
CA VAL A 47 11.02 -3.31 2.63
C VAL A 47 10.53 -2.33 1.56
N ILE A 48 11.40 -1.93 0.63
CA ILE A 48 11.02 -1.30 -0.62
C ILE A 48 10.99 -2.40 -1.68
N THR A 49 9.81 -2.71 -2.22
CA THR A 49 9.65 -3.73 -3.27
C THR A 49 9.82 -3.14 -4.66
N ASP A 50 9.42 -1.89 -4.85
CA ASP A 50 9.51 -1.18 -6.12
C ASP A 50 9.34 0.33 -5.92
N PHE A 51 9.62 1.11 -6.95
CA PHE A 51 9.26 2.52 -7.01
C PHE A 51 9.00 2.95 -8.46
N SER A 52 8.20 3.97 -8.64
CA SER A 52 7.83 4.48 -9.97
C SER A 52 7.59 5.99 -9.93
N PRO A 53 8.03 6.75 -10.96
CA PRO A 53 8.86 6.33 -12.10
C PRO A 53 10.32 6.07 -11.70
N LYS A 54 11.07 5.35 -12.52
CA LYS A 54 12.52 5.07 -12.33
C LYS A 54 13.40 6.26 -12.65
N SER A 55 12.86 7.28 -13.28
CA SER A 55 13.56 8.51 -13.65
C SER A 55 12.66 9.73 -13.54
N GLY A 56 13.24 10.86 -13.30
CA GLY A 56 12.51 12.13 -13.23
C GLY A 56 13.40 13.28 -12.82
N GLY A 57 12.87 14.50 -12.93
CA GLY A 57 13.53 15.74 -12.53
C GLY A 57 12.95 16.28 -11.23
N ILE A 58 13.50 17.41 -10.80
CA ILE A 58 13.02 18.13 -9.62
C ILE A 58 11.50 18.34 -9.67
N GLY A 59 10.84 18.08 -8.55
CA GLY A 59 9.40 18.27 -8.41
C GLY A 59 8.53 17.15 -8.97
N ASN A 60 9.09 16.17 -9.67
CA ASN A 60 8.33 14.98 -10.07
C ASN A 60 7.93 14.15 -8.86
N ASN A 61 6.74 13.57 -8.92
CA ASN A 61 6.28 12.64 -7.90
C ASN A 61 6.92 11.26 -8.10
N ILE A 62 7.31 10.64 -7.01
CA ILE A 62 7.72 9.24 -6.95
C ILE A 62 6.80 8.52 -5.97
N ILE A 63 6.42 7.31 -6.34
CA ILE A 63 5.67 6.40 -5.49
C ILE A 63 6.59 5.26 -5.11
N LEU A 64 6.79 5.04 -3.83
CA LEU A 64 7.48 3.88 -3.29
C LEU A 64 6.43 2.83 -2.89
N TYR A 65 6.65 1.62 -3.32
CA TYR A 65 5.87 0.44 -2.94
C TYR A 65 6.71 -0.43 -2.03
N GLY A 66 6.09 -0.97 -1.00
CA GLY A 66 6.81 -1.81 -0.07
C GLY A 66 5.95 -2.33 1.06
N GLU A 67 6.57 -2.56 2.20
CA GLU A 67 5.90 -3.08 3.38
C GLU A 67 6.40 -2.38 4.64
N ASN A 68 5.48 -2.20 5.58
CA ASN A 68 5.77 -1.73 6.92
C ASN A 68 6.36 -0.30 7.01
N PHE A 69 5.95 0.60 6.11
CA PHE A 69 6.35 2.01 6.19
C PHE A 69 5.71 2.75 7.37
N GLY A 70 4.59 2.22 7.90
CA GLY A 70 3.78 2.91 8.89
C GLY A 70 2.87 3.96 8.28
N ASN A 71 2.33 4.84 9.11
CA ASN A 71 1.31 5.82 8.72
C ASN A 71 1.65 7.27 9.12
N ASP A 72 2.81 7.50 9.73
CA ASP A 72 3.24 8.82 10.17
C ASP A 72 4.44 9.31 9.33
N PRO A 73 4.23 10.29 8.42
CA PRO A 73 5.33 10.81 7.59
C PRO A 73 6.42 11.53 8.39
N LYS A 74 6.14 11.96 9.62
CA LYS A 74 7.12 12.64 10.48
C LYS A 74 8.18 11.68 11.05
N LYS A 75 7.86 10.39 11.07
CA LYS A 75 8.77 9.33 11.51
C LYS A 75 9.56 8.71 10.38
N LEU A 76 9.44 9.25 9.17
CA LEU A 76 10.06 8.72 7.97
C LEU A 76 11.03 9.73 7.35
N LYS A 77 12.11 9.21 6.81
CA LYS A 77 13.02 9.95 5.95
C LYS A 77 13.25 9.15 4.68
N VAL A 78 13.07 9.78 3.54
CA VAL A 78 13.31 9.19 2.22
C VAL A 78 14.46 9.92 1.56
N ILE A 79 15.43 9.18 1.06
CA ILE A 79 16.55 9.70 0.27
C ILE A 79 16.35 9.25 -1.18
N VAL A 80 16.47 10.15 -2.10
CA VAL A 80 16.41 9.88 -3.54
C VAL A 80 17.63 10.52 -4.19
N GLY A 81 18.49 9.71 -4.77
CA GLY A 81 19.70 10.20 -5.43
C GLY A 81 20.58 11.05 -4.52
N GLY A 82 20.75 10.61 -3.26
CA GLY A 82 21.60 11.26 -2.27
C GLY A 82 21.03 12.53 -1.61
N LYS A 83 19.76 12.84 -1.85
CA LYS A 83 19.07 14.00 -1.26
C LYS A 83 17.76 13.61 -0.60
N GLU A 84 17.45 14.28 0.51
CA GLU A 84 16.20 14.07 1.22
C GLU A 84 15.00 14.53 0.40
N ALA A 85 14.06 13.60 0.19
CA ALA A 85 12.82 13.84 -0.53
C ALA A 85 11.71 14.30 0.41
N ASN A 86 10.86 15.21 -0.07
CA ASN A 86 9.70 15.64 0.68
C ASN A 86 8.59 14.60 0.57
N ILE A 87 8.17 14.04 1.70
CA ILE A 87 7.09 13.06 1.78
C ILE A 87 5.75 13.80 1.73
N ILE A 88 4.89 13.42 0.79
CA ILE A 88 3.54 13.97 0.64
C ILE A 88 2.56 13.19 1.52
N SER A 89 2.61 11.86 1.44
CA SER A 89 1.76 10.97 2.22
C SER A 89 2.35 9.58 2.32
N VAL A 90 1.94 8.85 3.34
CA VAL A 90 2.31 7.46 3.56
C VAL A 90 1.10 6.66 4.04
N LYS A 91 1.00 5.46 3.52
CA LYS A 91 0.15 4.38 4.02
C LYS A 91 1.03 3.14 4.07
N ASN A 92 0.89 2.32 5.01
CA ASN A 92 1.75 1.19 5.36
C ASN A 92 2.59 0.54 4.23
N ASN A 93 2.06 0.45 3.02
CA ASN A 93 2.67 -0.20 1.84
C ASN A 93 2.94 0.74 0.65
N ILE A 94 2.49 1.99 0.73
CA ILE A 94 2.67 2.99 -0.32
C ILE A 94 3.09 4.33 0.29
N LEU A 95 4.13 4.93 -0.29
CA LEU A 95 4.60 6.24 0.09
C LEU A 95 4.74 7.13 -1.14
N TYR A 96 4.23 8.35 -1.05
CA TYR A 96 4.33 9.37 -2.08
C TYR A 96 5.32 10.45 -1.65
N CYS A 97 6.33 10.69 -2.46
CA CYS A 97 7.31 11.75 -2.23
C CYS A 97 7.65 12.49 -3.52
N VAL A 98 8.40 13.57 -3.37
CA VAL A 98 8.79 14.45 -4.49
C VAL A 98 10.29 14.38 -4.67
N VAL A 99 10.74 14.26 -5.93
CA VAL A 99 12.17 14.32 -6.29
C VAL A 99 12.77 15.62 -5.79
N PRO A 100 13.80 15.55 -4.93
CA PRO A 100 14.39 16.71 -4.34
C PRO A 100 15.24 17.52 -5.33
N ARG A 101 15.47 18.77 -4.98
CA ARG A 101 16.40 19.63 -5.71
C ARG A 101 17.82 19.07 -5.58
N MET A 102 18.58 19.11 -6.68
CA MET A 102 19.97 18.65 -6.72
C MET A 102 20.17 17.17 -6.42
N ALA A 103 19.13 16.35 -6.57
CA ALA A 103 19.31 14.92 -6.62
C ALA A 103 20.23 14.53 -7.78
N THR A 104 20.86 13.39 -7.66
CA THR A 104 21.67 12.78 -8.71
C THR A 104 21.14 11.39 -9.04
N GLU A 105 21.74 10.72 -9.98
CA GLU A 105 21.53 9.29 -10.11
C GLU A 105 21.99 8.60 -8.83
N GLY A 106 21.18 7.70 -8.26
CA GLY A 106 21.53 7.02 -7.03
C GLY A 106 20.40 6.24 -6.41
N ASP A 107 20.65 5.82 -5.20
CA ASP A 107 19.80 4.92 -4.47
C ASP A 107 18.50 5.59 -3.98
N VAL A 108 17.48 4.78 -3.74
CA VAL A 108 16.23 5.18 -3.09
C VAL A 108 16.17 4.46 -1.76
N GLU A 109 16.20 5.22 -0.69
CA GLU A 109 16.31 4.72 0.67
C GLU A 109 15.18 5.24 1.53
N ILE A 110 14.76 4.44 2.52
CA ILE A 110 13.81 4.84 3.55
C ILE A 110 14.37 4.49 4.92
N SER A 111 14.31 5.44 5.83
CA SER A 111 14.61 5.25 7.25
C SER A 111 13.36 5.52 8.08
N VAL A 112 13.13 4.70 9.09
CA VAL A 112 12.06 4.87 10.07
C VAL A 112 12.66 5.24 11.41
N TYR A 113 12.08 6.25 12.05
CA TYR A 113 12.52 6.78 13.34
C TYR A 113 11.47 6.53 14.43
N ASP A 114 11.92 6.32 15.63
CA ASP A 114 11.06 6.22 16.81
C ASP A 114 10.66 7.61 17.37
N ASP A 115 9.94 7.62 18.48
CA ASP A 115 9.52 8.85 19.16
C ASP A 115 10.70 9.63 19.78
N ASN A 116 11.86 8.99 19.97
CA ASN A 116 13.06 9.61 20.45
C ASN A 116 13.94 10.20 19.34
N GLY A 117 13.58 9.95 18.07
CA GLY A 117 14.34 10.34 16.90
C GLY A 117 15.52 9.42 16.58
N GLU A 118 15.50 8.20 17.08
CA GLU A 118 16.48 7.16 16.73
C GLU A 118 15.98 6.36 15.52
N GLU A 119 16.91 6.07 14.58
CA GLU A 119 16.61 5.22 13.43
C GLU A 119 16.43 3.77 13.91
N VAL A 120 15.23 3.24 13.69
CA VAL A 120 14.86 1.89 14.12
C VAL A 120 14.72 0.89 12.97
N ALA A 121 14.62 1.37 11.73
CA ALA A 121 14.59 0.53 10.56
C ALA A 121 15.08 1.29 9.31
N PHE A 122 15.63 0.54 8.36
CA PHE A 122 16.17 1.05 7.11
C PHE A 122 15.88 0.06 5.98
N ALA A 123 15.59 0.57 4.79
CA ALA A 123 15.52 -0.20 3.57
C ALA A 123 16.02 0.60 2.37
N GLU A 124 16.55 -0.10 1.38
CA GLU A 124 17.03 0.43 0.12
C GLU A 124 16.38 -0.33 -1.03
N ALA A 125 16.04 0.38 -2.10
CA ALA A 125 15.50 -0.23 -3.31
C ALA A 125 16.61 -0.93 -4.10
N GLU A 126 16.27 -2.03 -4.77
CA GLU A 126 17.25 -2.76 -5.61
C GLU A 126 17.70 -1.96 -6.83
N GLU A 127 16.81 -1.14 -7.39
CA GLU A 127 17.07 -0.32 -8.56
C GLU A 127 17.40 1.12 -8.18
N LYS A 128 18.27 1.74 -8.99
CA LYS A 128 18.65 3.15 -8.82
C LYS A 128 17.68 4.09 -9.53
N PHE A 129 17.52 5.26 -8.95
CA PHE A 129 16.78 6.36 -9.57
C PHE A 129 17.69 7.14 -10.52
N THR A 130 17.21 7.41 -11.73
CA THR A 130 17.92 8.25 -12.72
C THR A 130 17.39 9.68 -12.69
N TYR A 131 18.23 10.61 -12.25
CA TYR A 131 17.87 12.04 -12.24
C TYR A 131 17.99 12.68 -13.61
N VAL A 132 16.89 13.23 -14.10
CA VAL A 132 16.84 13.94 -15.38
C VAL A 132 16.96 15.45 -15.11
N LYS A 133 18.06 16.05 -15.53
CA LYS A 133 18.21 17.51 -15.47
C LYS A 133 17.25 18.14 -16.48
N GLN A 134 16.28 18.90 -15.99
CA GLN A 134 15.48 19.74 -16.84
C GLN A 134 16.29 21.00 -17.16
N TRP A 135 16.73 21.09 -18.41
CA TRP A 135 17.29 22.34 -18.91
C TRP A 135 16.10 23.30 -19.12
N LEU A 136 16.00 24.31 -18.30
CA LEU A 136 15.12 25.43 -18.55
C LEU A 136 15.66 26.16 -19.78
N VAL A 137 14.99 25.94 -20.87
CA VAL A 137 15.25 26.71 -22.12
C VAL A 137 14.51 28.02 -22.02
#